data_261085e1b89124c60707357745187e21
#
_entry.id   261085e1b89124c60707357745187e21
#
_cell.length_a   1.000
_cell.length_b   1.000
_cell.length_c   1.000
_cell.angle_alpha   90.00
_cell.angle_beta   90.00
_cell.angle_gamma   90.00
#
_symmetry.space_group_name_H-M   'P 1'
#
loop_
_entity.id
_entity.type
_entity.pdbx_description
1 polymer ?
#
loop_
_entity_poly.entity_id
_entity_poly.type
_entity_poly.pdbx_seq_one_letter_code
_entity_poly.pdbx_strand_id
1 'polypeptide(L)'
;MTGGRDRAVGALVGLAVGDAVGTTLEFKRPGTFEPITDMVGRGPFRLPAGAWTDDTSMAMCLAASILATGELDPADQLRRYVAWRRAGYWSSTGSCFDLGGTTAAALSRFERTGEVVDATLDQHAAANGSLMRLAAVPIRWHTDLADAAERSGESSRTTHPADRPVDACRLTGAIVAALIQGADAADVLDADFWQWGD
;
A
#
# COMPACT_ATOMS: atom_id res chain seq x y z
N MET A 1 -25.88 5.05 6.69
CA MET A 1 -24.93 3.96 7.06
C MET A 1 -24.39 3.14 5.86
N THR A 2 -25.03 3.19 4.69
CA THR A 2 -24.54 2.56 3.43
C THR A 2 -23.30 3.23 2.87
N GLY A 3 -23.16 4.54 3.00
CA GLY A 3 -22.04 5.28 2.39
C GLY A 3 -20.64 4.97 2.94
N GLY A 4 -20.45 4.66 4.23
CA GLY A 4 -19.14 4.36 4.82
C GLY A 4 -18.57 3.02 4.30
N ARG A 5 -19.42 1.99 4.23
CA ARG A 5 -19.03 0.70 3.67
C ARG A 5 -18.64 0.81 2.20
N ASP A 6 -19.43 1.56 1.42
CA ASP A 6 -19.17 1.72 -0.02
C ASP A 6 -17.87 2.49 -0.25
N ARG A 7 -17.57 3.49 0.59
CA ARG A 7 -16.29 4.22 0.53
C ARG A 7 -15.10 3.34 0.93
N ALA A 8 -15.25 2.50 1.94
CA ALA A 8 -14.21 1.53 2.33
C ALA A 8 -13.94 0.50 1.22
N VAL A 9 -14.99 -0.03 0.59
CA VAL A 9 -14.85 -0.89 -0.60
C VAL A 9 -14.20 -0.13 -1.74
N GLY A 10 -14.63 1.13 -1.97
CA GLY A 10 -14.06 2.01 -2.98
C GLY A 10 -12.56 2.26 -2.79
N ALA A 11 -12.07 2.39 -1.56
CA ALA A 11 -10.65 2.57 -1.27
C ALA A 11 -9.80 1.36 -1.70
N LEU A 12 -10.25 0.13 -1.39
CA LEU A 12 -9.52 -1.08 -1.77
C LEU A 12 -9.65 -1.40 -3.26
N VAL A 13 -10.87 -1.30 -3.81
CA VAL A 13 -11.11 -1.54 -5.25
C VAL A 13 -10.44 -0.46 -6.10
N GLY A 14 -10.46 0.79 -5.64
CA GLY A 14 -9.78 1.90 -6.31
C GLY A 14 -8.27 1.71 -6.40
N LEU A 15 -7.63 1.18 -5.33
CA LEU A 15 -6.22 0.80 -5.38
C LEU A 15 -5.99 -0.27 -6.47
N ALA A 16 -6.77 -1.34 -6.48
CA ALA A 16 -6.59 -2.44 -7.44
C ALA A 16 -6.88 -2.00 -8.90
N VAL A 17 -7.87 -1.13 -9.11
CA VAL A 17 -8.17 -0.57 -10.44
C VAL A 17 -7.06 0.38 -10.88
N GLY A 18 -6.57 1.23 -9.97
CA GLY A 18 -5.47 2.16 -10.24
C GLY A 18 -4.19 1.44 -10.65
N ASP A 19 -3.83 0.40 -9.91
CA ASP A 19 -2.70 -0.50 -10.21
C ASP A 19 -2.86 -1.17 -11.59
N ALA A 20 -3.98 -1.85 -11.83
CA ALA A 20 -4.22 -2.58 -13.08
C ALA A 20 -4.31 -1.67 -14.33
N VAL A 21 -4.69 -0.41 -14.18
CA VAL A 21 -4.64 0.61 -15.25
C VAL A 21 -3.23 1.15 -15.39
N GLY A 22 -2.61 1.57 -14.26
CA GLY A 22 -1.33 2.27 -14.23
C GLY A 22 -0.16 1.43 -14.75
N THR A 23 -0.12 0.15 -14.44
CA THR A 23 0.96 -0.76 -14.86
C THR A 23 1.18 -0.81 -16.37
N THR A 24 0.14 -0.51 -17.19
CA THR A 24 0.26 -0.43 -18.65
C THR A 24 1.28 0.61 -19.10
N LEU A 25 1.41 1.71 -18.36
CA LEU A 25 2.29 2.85 -18.67
C LEU A 25 3.54 2.91 -17.79
N GLU A 26 3.74 1.93 -16.94
CA GLU A 26 4.84 1.89 -16.00
C GLU A 26 6.20 2.02 -16.70
N PHE A 27 7.13 2.75 -16.07
CA PHE A 27 8.45 3.15 -16.60
C PHE A 27 8.42 4.07 -17.84
N LYS A 28 7.26 4.44 -18.36
CA LYS A 28 7.18 5.42 -19.44
C LYS A 28 7.31 6.86 -18.90
N ARG A 29 8.04 7.69 -19.61
CA ARG A 29 8.19 9.10 -19.23
C ARG A 29 6.89 9.86 -19.50
N PRO A 30 6.45 10.75 -18.59
CA PRO A 30 5.31 11.64 -18.86
C PRO A 30 5.44 12.36 -20.20
N GLY A 31 4.35 12.43 -20.96
CA GLY A 31 4.30 13.08 -22.27
C GLY A 31 4.88 12.25 -23.44
N THR A 32 5.31 11.01 -23.22
CA THR A 32 5.87 10.13 -24.28
C THR A 32 4.91 9.01 -24.71
N PHE A 33 3.68 9.02 -24.25
CA PHE A 33 2.68 8.00 -24.54
C PHE A 33 1.32 8.64 -24.78
N GLU A 34 0.49 7.97 -25.57
CA GLU A 34 -0.92 8.34 -25.71
C GLU A 34 -1.67 8.02 -24.41
N PRO A 35 -2.52 8.92 -23.93
CA PRO A 35 -3.37 8.66 -22.77
C PRO A 35 -4.21 7.40 -22.94
N ILE A 36 -4.27 6.57 -21.91
CA ILE A 36 -5.18 5.43 -21.89
C ILE A 36 -6.47 5.83 -21.17
N THR A 37 -7.59 5.33 -21.66
CA THR A 37 -8.93 5.63 -21.14
C THR A 37 -9.64 4.40 -20.60
N ASP A 38 -8.97 3.26 -20.61
CA ASP A 38 -9.53 1.98 -20.18
C ASP A 38 -8.42 1.06 -19.63
N MET A 39 -8.82 -0.03 -19.02
CA MET A 39 -7.95 -1.09 -18.53
C MET A 39 -7.54 -2.01 -19.70
N VAL A 40 -6.40 -1.73 -20.29
CA VAL A 40 -5.96 -2.39 -21.55
C VAL A 40 -4.92 -3.49 -21.34
N GLY A 41 -4.31 -3.57 -20.17
CA GLY A 41 -3.25 -4.54 -19.86
C GLY A 41 -1.95 -4.30 -20.65
N ARG A 42 -1.20 -5.37 -20.88
CA ARG A 42 0.12 -5.37 -21.53
C ARG A 42 1.21 -4.74 -20.67
N GLY A 43 1.72 -3.54 -21.00
CA GLY A 43 2.79 -2.88 -20.24
C GLY A 43 4.11 -3.65 -20.22
N PRO A 44 5.05 -3.28 -19.32
CA PRO A 44 6.35 -3.92 -19.20
C PRO A 44 6.27 -5.40 -18.80
N PHE A 45 5.27 -5.76 -18.01
CA PHE A 45 5.06 -7.14 -17.54
C PHE A 45 4.15 -7.97 -18.44
N ARG A 46 3.63 -7.41 -19.54
CA ARG A 46 2.75 -8.07 -20.53
C ARG A 46 1.50 -8.70 -19.91
N LEU A 47 0.92 -8.01 -18.94
CA LEU A 47 -0.24 -8.50 -18.20
C LEU A 47 -1.52 -8.53 -19.04
N PRO A 48 -2.46 -9.45 -18.78
CA PRO A 48 -3.82 -9.33 -19.29
C PRO A 48 -4.51 -8.13 -18.63
N ALA A 49 -5.51 -7.57 -19.31
CA ALA A 49 -6.33 -6.50 -18.75
C ALA A 49 -6.98 -6.95 -17.42
N GLY A 50 -6.88 -6.12 -16.40
CA GLY A 50 -7.39 -6.42 -15.05
C GLY A 50 -6.41 -7.14 -14.13
N ALA A 51 -5.26 -7.57 -14.61
CA ALA A 51 -4.21 -8.07 -13.73
C ALA A 51 -3.49 -6.89 -13.04
N TRP A 52 -3.19 -7.08 -11.78
CA TRP A 52 -2.52 -6.12 -10.90
C TRP A 52 -1.08 -6.54 -10.59
N THR A 53 -0.29 -5.62 -10.02
CA THR A 53 1.13 -5.81 -9.69
C THR A 53 1.36 -6.08 -8.19
N ASP A 54 2.52 -5.69 -7.67
CA ASP A 54 2.88 -5.79 -6.27
C ASP A 54 2.04 -4.88 -5.36
N ASP A 55 1.59 -3.72 -5.84
CA ASP A 55 0.71 -2.80 -5.12
C ASP A 55 -0.49 -3.53 -4.52
N THR A 56 -1.31 -4.11 -5.36
CA THR A 56 -2.52 -4.84 -4.94
C THR A 56 -2.18 -6.15 -4.26
N SER A 57 -1.19 -6.90 -4.76
CA SER A 57 -0.77 -8.16 -4.14
C SER A 57 -0.37 -7.96 -2.67
N MET A 58 0.43 -6.92 -2.38
CA MET A 58 0.84 -6.60 -1.02
C MET A 58 -0.29 -5.98 -0.19
N ALA A 59 -1.17 -5.17 -0.79
CA ALA A 59 -2.38 -4.68 -0.11
C ALA A 59 -3.30 -5.83 0.34
N MET A 60 -3.48 -6.85 -0.49
CA MET A 60 -4.26 -8.06 -0.15
C MET A 60 -3.56 -8.91 0.91
N CYS A 61 -2.23 -9.00 0.90
CA CYS A 61 -1.46 -9.64 1.97
C CYS A 61 -1.68 -8.93 3.31
N LEU A 62 -1.63 -7.59 3.32
CA LEU A 62 -1.86 -6.77 4.51
C LEU A 62 -3.30 -6.90 5.02
N ALA A 63 -4.28 -6.83 4.13
CA ALA A 63 -5.69 -7.05 4.47
C ALA A 63 -5.91 -8.45 5.08
N ALA A 64 -5.31 -9.47 4.51
CA ALA A 64 -5.39 -10.84 5.02
C ALA A 64 -4.71 -10.99 6.40
N SER A 65 -3.64 -10.24 6.67
CA SER A 65 -3.00 -10.18 7.98
C SER A 65 -3.95 -9.59 9.01
N ILE A 66 -4.47 -8.40 8.76
CA ILE A 66 -5.40 -7.69 9.64
C ILE A 66 -6.67 -8.54 9.92
N LEU A 67 -7.21 -9.21 8.90
CA LEU A 67 -8.38 -10.08 9.08
C LEU A 67 -8.09 -11.32 9.93
N ALA A 68 -6.89 -11.88 9.83
CA ALA A 68 -6.52 -13.09 10.56
C ALA A 68 -6.16 -12.82 12.02
N THR A 69 -5.49 -11.69 12.31
CA THR A 69 -5.01 -11.33 13.65
C THR A 69 -6.00 -10.44 14.41
N GLY A 70 -6.86 -9.72 13.71
CA GLY A 70 -7.75 -8.68 14.27
C GLY A 70 -7.06 -7.35 14.52
N GLU A 71 -5.73 -7.28 14.36
CA GLU A 71 -4.88 -6.12 14.66
C GLU A 71 -3.77 -5.96 13.61
N LEU A 72 -2.93 -4.93 13.74
CA LEU A 72 -1.73 -4.76 12.94
C LEU A 72 -0.60 -5.59 13.58
N ASP A 73 -0.28 -6.74 13.00
CA ASP A 73 0.84 -7.60 13.40
C ASP A 73 1.97 -7.48 12.35
N PRO A 74 3.06 -6.75 12.66
CA PRO A 74 4.18 -6.56 11.73
C PRO A 74 4.84 -7.88 11.29
N ALA A 75 4.89 -8.87 12.18
CA ALA A 75 5.49 -10.16 11.85
C ALA A 75 4.59 -10.99 10.92
N ASP A 76 3.26 -11.00 11.14
CA ASP A 76 2.32 -11.66 10.23
C ASP A 76 2.25 -10.96 8.88
N GLN A 77 2.25 -9.62 8.87
CA GLN A 77 2.37 -8.81 7.65
C GLN A 77 3.58 -9.27 6.81
N LEU A 78 4.77 -9.34 7.41
CA LEU A 78 5.98 -9.77 6.71
C LEU A 78 5.93 -11.24 6.28
N ARG A 79 5.39 -12.15 7.10
CA ARG A 79 5.19 -13.56 6.71
C ARG A 79 4.33 -13.68 5.44
N ARG A 80 3.28 -12.88 5.30
CA ARG A 80 2.42 -12.88 4.10
C ARG A 80 3.10 -12.30 2.89
N TYR A 81 3.92 -11.25 3.05
CA TYR A 81 4.76 -10.73 1.97
C TYR A 81 5.82 -11.74 1.52
N VAL A 82 6.40 -12.50 2.44
CA VAL A 82 7.29 -13.63 2.09
C VAL A 82 6.51 -14.72 1.34
N ALA A 83 5.28 -15.03 1.74
CA ALA A 83 4.42 -15.98 1.02
C ALA A 83 4.11 -15.50 -0.40
N TRP A 84 3.84 -14.19 -0.59
CA TRP A 84 3.73 -13.59 -1.93
C TRP A 84 5.03 -13.75 -2.71
N ARG A 85 6.17 -13.37 -2.12
CA ARG A 85 7.50 -13.47 -2.77
C ARG A 85 7.84 -14.91 -3.18
N ARG A 86 7.53 -15.90 -2.33
CA ARG A 86 7.94 -17.29 -2.53
C ARG A 86 6.96 -18.13 -3.35
N ALA A 87 5.67 -17.87 -3.19
CA ALA A 87 4.61 -18.72 -3.72
C ALA A 87 3.54 -17.96 -4.51
N GLY A 88 3.72 -16.66 -4.78
CA GLY A 88 2.73 -15.86 -5.51
C GLY A 88 1.41 -15.67 -4.76
N TYR A 89 1.41 -15.76 -3.43
CA TYR A 89 0.21 -15.53 -2.61
C TYR A 89 -0.40 -14.17 -2.91
N TRP A 90 -1.67 -14.12 -3.33
CA TRP A 90 -2.37 -12.93 -3.82
C TRP A 90 -1.78 -12.28 -5.08
N SER A 91 -0.88 -12.90 -5.80
CA SER A 91 -0.46 -12.39 -7.11
C SER A 91 -1.54 -12.62 -8.16
N SER A 92 -1.72 -11.65 -9.07
CA SER A 92 -2.63 -11.79 -10.23
C SER A 92 -2.18 -12.84 -11.24
N THR A 93 -0.90 -13.21 -11.21
CA THR A 93 -0.27 -14.19 -12.14
C THR A 93 0.07 -15.52 -11.46
N GLY A 94 -0.13 -15.63 -10.15
CA GLY A 94 0.32 -16.79 -9.37
C GLY A 94 1.81 -16.83 -9.08
N SER A 95 2.57 -15.81 -9.47
CA SER A 95 4.00 -15.66 -9.21
C SER A 95 4.32 -14.25 -8.73
N CYS A 96 5.37 -14.10 -7.92
CA CYS A 96 5.86 -12.78 -7.53
C CYS A 96 6.57 -12.12 -8.72
N PHE A 97 6.23 -10.88 -9.00
CA PHE A 97 6.92 -10.01 -9.96
C PHE A 97 6.85 -8.57 -9.47
N ASP A 98 7.59 -7.67 -10.11
CA ASP A 98 7.66 -6.25 -9.78
C ASP A 98 8.08 -5.93 -8.33
N LEU A 99 8.85 -6.81 -7.72
CA LEU A 99 9.30 -6.63 -6.34
C LEU A 99 10.38 -5.54 -6.24
N GLY A 100 10.03 -4.40 -5.65
CA GLY A 100 10.96 -3.29 -5.42
C GLY A 100 12.14 -3.64 -4.52
N GLY A 101 13.32 -3.04 -4.79
CA GLY A 101 14.57 -3.36 -4.10
C GLY A 101 14.52 -3.18 -2.58
N THR A 102 13.90 -2.10 -2.08
CA THR A 102 13.74 -1.84 -0.64
C THR A 102 12.89 -2.93 0.03
N THR A 103 11.76 -3.30 -0.59
CA THR A 103 10.93 -4.40 -0.11
C THR A 103 11.70 -5.73 -0.12
N ALA A 104 12.42 -6.04 -1.20
CA ALA A 104 13.22 -7.26 -1.33
C ALA A 104 14.27 -7.38 -0.21
N ALA A 105 14.96 -6.28 0.11
CA ALA A 105 15.95 -6.21 1.18
C ALA A 105 15.31 -6.48 2.55
N ALA A 106 14.17 -5.82 2.84
CA ALA A 106 13.43 -6.01 4.09
C ALA A 106 12.94 -7.46 4.28
N LEU A 107 12.36 -8.06 3.24
CA LEU A 107 11.93 -9.46 3.30
C LEU A 107 13.10 -10.42 3.48
N SER A 108 14.25 -10.17 2.83
CA SER A 108 15.46 -10.98 2.99
C SER A 108 16.05 -10.86 4.39
N ARG A 109 16.02 -9.67 5.01
CA ARG A 109 16.40 -9.46 6.40
C ARG A 109 15.48 -10.26 7.32
N PHE A 110 14.16 -10.10 7.17
CA PHE A 110 13.19 -10.80 8.00
C PHE A 110 13.34 -12.35 7.92
N GLU A 111 13.50 -12.90 6.71
CA GLU A 111 13.72 -14.35 6.53
C GLU A 111 15.01 -14.85 7.21
N ARG A 112 16.04 -14.02 7.28
CA ARG A 112 17.34 -14.38 7.87
C ARG A 112 17.39 -14.18 9.38
N THR A 113 16.78 -13.10 9.91
CA THR A 113 16.96 -12.65 11.29
C THR A 113 15.69 -12.69 12.13
N GLY A 114 14.50 -12.71 11.51
CA GLY A 114 13.22 -12.52 12.19
C GLY A 114 12.91 -11.05 12.57
N GLU A 115 13.81 -10.11 12.28
CA GLU A 115 13.63 -8.70 12.61
C GLU A 115 12.55 -8.05 11.73
N VAL A 116 11.56 -7.46 12.39
CA VAL A 116 10.39 -6.85 11.71
C VAL A 116 10.64 -5.42 11.23
N VAL A 117 11.60 -4.72 11.83
CA VAL A 117 11.98 -3.34 11.46
C VAL A 117 13.51 -3.28 11.32
N ASP A 118 14.00 -2.50 10.37
CA ASP A 118 15.42 -2.23 10.22
C ASP A 118 15.87 -1.14 11.21
N ALA A 119 16.69 -1.52 12.17
CA ALA A 119 17.23 -0.58 13.15
C ALA A 119 18.30 0.36 12.57
N THR A 120 18.84 0.07 11.38
CA THR A 120 19.91 0.89 10.78
C THR A 120 19.37 2.15 10.09
N LEU A 121 18.06 2.23 9.86
CA LEU A 121 17.35 3.41 9.33
C LEU A 121 18.07 4.09 8.17
N ASP A 122 18.22 3.40 7.05
CA ASP A 122 18.73 4.04 5.84
C ASP A 122 17.71 5.05 5.30
N GLN A 123 17.93 6.34 5.62
CA GLN A 123 17.06 7.43 5.16
C GLN A 123 17.09 7.64 3.65
N HIS A 124 18.04 7.06 2.92
CA HIS A 124 18.08 7.07 1.45
C HIS A 124 17.17 6.00 0.83
N ALA A 125 16.74 5.01 1.59
CA ALA A 125 15.80 3.97 1.14
C ALA A 125 14.33 4.45 1.15
N ALA A 126 14.10 5.71 0.76
CA ALA A 126 12.77 6.32 0.69
C ALA A 126 12.11 5.98 -0.65
N ALA A 127 11.39 4.86 -0.72
CA ALA A 127 10.66 4.40 -1.88
C ALA A 127 9.15 4.29 -1.61
N ASN A 128 8.35 4.11 -2.67
CA ASN A 128 6.88 4.11 -2.63
C ASN A 128 6.27 2.82 -2.05
N GLY A 129 7.01 1.73 -1.94
CA GLY A 129 6.49 0.38 -1.73
C GLY A 129 5.68 0.13 -0.44
N SER A 130 5.67 1.05 0.53
CA SER A 130 4.78 0.98 1.69
C SER A 130 3.48 1.75 1.47
N LEU A 131 3.53 2.87 0.73
CA LEU A 131 2.37 3.71 0.44
C LEU A 131 1.39 3.04 -0.51
N MET A 132 1.89 2.46 -1.60
CA MET A 132 1.10 1.82 -2.65
C MET A 132 0.14 0.73 -2.13
N ARG A 133 0.47 0.04 -1.03
CA ARG A 133 -0.27 -1.10 -0.46
C ARG A 133 -1.16 -0.77 0.73
N LEU A 134 -1.24 0.50 1.14
CA LEU A 134 -1.67 0.93 2.46
C LEU A 134 -3.17 0.74 2.76
N ALA A 135 -4.04 0.71 1.74
CA ALA A 135 -5.50 0.89 1.88
C ALA A 135 -6.17 0.07 3.00
N ALA A 136 -5.69 -1.13 3.30
CA ALA A 136 -6.28 -2.01 4.32
C ALA A 136 -6.20 -1.42 5.74
N VAL A 137 -5.15 -0.65 6.05
CA VAL A 137 -4.96 -0.04 7.37
C VAL A 137 -6.02 1.02 7.65
N PRO A 138 -6.14 2.10 6.87
CA PRO A 138 -7.17 3.09 7.13
C PRO A 138 -8.60 2.54 7.00
N ILE A 139 -8.85 1.52 6.20
CA ILE A 139 -10.16 0.84 6.18
C ILE A 139 -10.48 0.24 7.56
N ARG A 140 -9.53 -0.39 8.22
CA ARG A 140 -9.75 -1.05 9.51
C ARG A 140 -9.93 -0.05 10.66
N TRP A 141 -9.13 1.00 10.67
CA TRP A 141 -9.09 1.99 11.77
C TRP A 141 -9.71 3.35 11.42
N HIS A 142 -10.54 3.44 10.38
CA HIS A 142 -11.11 4.70 9.91
C HIS A 142 -11.93 5.48 10.94
N THR A 143 -12.34 4.88 12.04
CA THR A 143 -13.16 5.57 13.06
C THR A 143 -12.36 6.55 13.91
N ASP A 144 -11.03 6.44 13.94
CA ASP A 144 -10.12 7.35 14.62
C ASP A 144 -8.97 7.72 13.66
N LEU A 145 -8.89 8.99 13.29
CA LEU A 145 -7.90 9.46 12.30
C LEU A 145 -6.47 9.38 12.82
N ALA A 146 -6.27 9.63 14.12
CA ALA A 146 -4.95 9.55 14.74
C ALA A 146 -4.45 8.09 14.79
N ASP A 147 -5.32 7.16 15.19
CA ASP A 147 -4.99 5.72 15.19
C ASP A 147 -4.75 5.21 13.75
N ALA A 148 -5.58 5.62 12.78
CA ALA A 148 -5.36 5.28 11.37
C ALA A 148 -4.01 5.80 10.85
N ALA A 149 -3.62 7.01 11.19
CA ALA A 149 -2.33 7.60 10.83
C ALA A 149 -1.18 6.80 11.47
N GLU A 150 -1.20 6.58 12.78
CA GLU A 150 -0.11 5.90 13.48
C GLU A 150 0.07 4.46 12.98
N ARG A 151 -1.01 3.70 12.85
CA ARG A 151 -0.99 2.33 12.29
C ARG A 151 -0.46 2.29 10.85
N SER A 152 -0.76 3.32 10.07
CA SER A 152 -0.23 3.45 8.71
C SER A 152 1.29 3.63 8.70
N GLY A 153 1.82 4.43 9.61
CA GLY A 153 3.25 4.58 9.83
C GLY A 153 3.90 3.28 10.33
N GLU A 154 3.29 2.59 11.29
CA GLU A 154 3.77 1.28 11.79
C GLU A 154 3.86 0.25 10.66
N SER A 155 2.84 0.15 9.82
CA SER A 155 2.84 -0.74 8.65
C SER A 155 3.98 -0.43 7.69
N SER A 156 4.27 0.86 7.46
CA SER A 156 5.38 1.30 6.61
C SER A 156 6.73 0.81 7.14
N ARG A 157 6.97 0.97 8.44
CA ARG A 157 8.26 0.64 9.08
C ARG A 157 8.71 -0.80 8.89
N THR A 158 7.81 -1.71 8.58
CA THR A 158 8.14 -3.13 8.32
C THR A 158 9.09 -3.30 7.13
N THR A 159 8.99 -2.44 6.13
CA THR A 159 9.81 -2.50 4.90
C THR A 159 10.46 -1.17 4.54
N HIS A 160 9.86 -0.04 4.91
CA HIS A 160 10.28 1.32 4.58
C HIS A 160 10.33 2.17 5.86
N PRO A 161 11.35 1.99 6.70
CA PRO A 161 11.42 2.65 8.00
C PRO A 161 11.90 4.11 7.93
N ALA A 162 12.34 4.62 6.77
CA ALA A 162 12.74 6.01 6.59
C ALA A 162 11.56 6.97 6.89
N ASP A 163 11.87 8.19 7.35
CA ASP A 163 10.86 9.14 7.81
C ASP A 163 9.85 9.50 6.71
N ARG A 164 10.34 9.79 5.48
CA ARG A 164 9.45 10.16 4.36
C ARG A 164 8.36 9.15 4.03
N PRO A 165 8.64 7.86 3.78
CA PRO A 165 7.57 6.89 3.51
C PRO A 165 6.68 6.67 4.72
N VAL A 166 7.19 6.76 5.95
CA VAL A 166 6.40 6.66 7.18
C VAL A 166 5.41 7.82 7.26
N ASP A 167 5.85 9.07 7.08
CA ASP A 167 4.98 10.24 7.14
C ASP A 167 4.00 10.28 5.96
N ALA A 168 4.43 9.89 4.77
CA ALA A 168 3.53 9.74 3.63
C ALA A 168 2.41 8.72 3.91
N CYS A 169 2.74 7.59 4.57
CA CYS A 169 1.75 6.60 4.97
C CYS A 169 0.82 7.14 6.07
N ARG A 170 1.34 7.87 7.06
CA ARG A 170 0.53 8.50 8.12
C ARG A 170 -0.47 9.48 7.53
N LEU A 171 0.00 10.41 6.69
CA LEU A 171 -0.87 11.40 6.01
C LEU A 171 -1.93 10.70 5.15
N THR A 172 -1.53 9.76 4.30
CA THR A 172 -2.46 9.05 3.42
C THR A 172 -3.46 8.22 4.22
N GLY A 173 -3.03 7.60 5.32
CA GLY A 173 -3.89 6.87 6.24
C GLY A 173 -4.99 7.75 6.84
N ALA A 174 -4.63 8.95 7.32
CA ALA A 174 -5.60 9.93 7.83
C ALA A 174 -6.56 10.41 6.73
N ILE A 175 -6.06 10.74 5.53
CA ILE A 175 -6.88 11.16 4.39
C ILE A 175 -7.92 10.09 4.03
N VAL A 176 -7.48 8.85 3.81
CA VAL A 176 -8.38 7.75 3.43
C VAL A 176 -9.41 7.47 4.53
N ALA A 177 -9.00 7.50 5.80
CA ALA A 177 -9.91 7.33 6.93
C ALA A 177 -10.97 8.43 6.98
N ALA A 178 -10.58 9.70 6.81
CA ALA A 178 -11.52 10.83 6.77
C ALA A 178 -12.50 10.73 5.59
N LEU A 179 -12.02 10.35 4.41
CA LEU A 179 -12.87 10.12 3.23
C LEU A 179 -13.86 8.97 3.47
N ILE A 180 -13.46 7.90 4.16
CA ILE A 180 -14.36 6.80 4.54
C ILE A 180 -15.43 7.29 5.51
N GLN A 181 -15.08 8.17 6.44
CA GLN A 181 -16.05 8.82 7.34
C GLN A 181 -17.00 9.80 6.61
N GLY A 182 -16.62 10.29 5.42
CA GLY A 182 -17.45 11.17 4.58
C GLY A 182 -16.99 12.61 4.54
N ALA A 183 -15.74 12.89 4.87
CA ALA A 183 -15.14 14.19 4.61
C ALA A 183 -15.10 14.49 3.10
N ASP A 184 -15.21 15.77 2.75
CA ASP A 184 -15.06 16.22 1.38
C ASP A 184 -13.58 16.18 0.94
N ALA A 185 -13.34 15.92 -0.35
CA ALA A 185 -11.98 15.87 -0.89
C ALA A 185 -11.23 17.20 -0.73
N ALA A 186 -11.94 18.34 -0.78
CA ALA A 186 -11.34 19.65 -0.56
C ALA A 186 -10.80 19.81 0.86
N ASP A 187 -11.53 19.31 1.86
CA ASP A 187 -11.14 19.42 3.26
C ASP A 187 -9.89 18.60 3.58
N VAL A 188 -9.78 17.39 3.05
CA VAL A 188 -8.61 16.51 3.30
C VAL A 188 -7.36 16.90 2.50
N LEU A 189 -7.50 17.78 1.51
CA LEU A 189 -6.39 18.34 0.74
C LEU A 189 -5.98 19.73 1.21
N ASP A 190 -6.68 20.28 2.21
CA ASP A 190 -6.28 21.54 2.85
C ASP A 190 -4.98 21.37 3.64
N ALA A 191 -4.13 22.39 3.63
CA ALA A 191 -2.85 22.36 4.34
C ALA A 191 -3.01 22.20 5.86
N ASP A 192 -4.12 22.65 6.42
CA ASP A 192 -4.43 22.58 7.84
C ASP A 192 -5.00 21.23 8.27
N PHE A 193 -5.28 20.32 7.33
CA PHE A 193 -5.80 18.99 7.63
C PHE A 193 -4.80 18.14 8.42
N TRP A 194 -3.49 18.28 8.13
CA TRP A 194 -2.45 17.45 8.74
C TRP A 194 -2.07 17.95 10.14
N GLN A 195 -2.37 17.16 11.18
CA GLN A 195 -2.14 17.48 12.59
C GLN A 195 -1.35 16.42 13.37
N TRP A 196 -0.88 15.36 12.69
CA TRP A 196 -0.30 14.17 13.33
C TRP A 196 1.16 13.90 12.94
N GLY A 197 1.88 14.87 12.43
CA GLY A 197 3.30 14.83 12.09
C GLY A 197 4.06 16.01 12.70
N ASP A 198 5.38 15.86 12.83
CA ASP A 198 6.31 16.93 13.22
C ASP A 198 6.54 17.92 12.08
#